data_1b41610d5c5419350de68caa3ad08a47
#
_entry.id   1b41610d5c5419350de68caa3ad08a47
#
_cell.length_a   1.000
_cell.length_b   1.000
_cell.length_c   1.000
_cell.angle_alpha   90.00
_cell.angle_beta   90.00
_cell.angle_gamma   90.00
#
_symmetry.space_group_name_H-M   'P 1'
#
loop_
_entity.id
_entity.type
_entity.pdbx_description
1 polymer ?
#
loop_
_entity_poly.entity_id
_entity_poly.type
_entity_poly.pdbx_seq_one_letter_code
_entity_poly.pdbx_strand_id
1 'polypeptide(L)'
;MGRRFISRDMLRHNVFTPILRTLPGDRLKRIDESVRRLIEENPGQRANLSAGPAYFLMHYLMSDLYTAIALYRTETPGVQRKLLAEMDRCIVEAGRKANKMMCRVMAFPGAFRAVRALVPRVMAMGNGKGFAVKPVDCGKNGFGFDVTECPYHRLFAVNGCPELGPIFCHFDEVESADLPGLRFKRHGTLCTGHGRCDFRYRRDTGENE
;
A
#
# COMPACT_ATOMS: atom_id res chain seq x y z
N MET A 1 -10.28 17.67 -26.53
CA MET A 1 -10.37 18.20 -25.15
C MET A 1 -10.09 17.03 -24.18
N GLY A 2 -8.83 16.78 -23.83
CA GLY A 2 -8.41 15.64 -23.02
C GLY A 2 -8.89 15.83 -21.57
N ARG A 3 -9.75 14.92 -21.08
CA ARG A 3 -10.12 14.88 -19.67
C ARG A 3 -8.84 14.70 -18.85
N ARG A 4 -8.57 15.56 -17.87
CA ARG A 4 -7.48 15.40 -16.91
C ARG A 4 -7.67 14.06 -16.20
N PHE A 5 -6.68 13.19 -16.21
CA PHE A 5 -6.75 11.88 -15.55
C PHE A 5 -6.69 12.05 -14.03
N ILE A 6 -5.87 13.00 -13.55
CA ILE A 6 -5.91 13.47 -12.16
C ILE A 6 -7.16 14.34 -12.02
N SER A 7 -8.33 13.67 -11.96
CA SER A 7 -9.62 14.32 -11.72
C SER A 7 -9.64 14.93 -10.32
N ARG A 8 -10.58 15.88 -10.09
CA ARG A 8 -10.79 16.42 -8.72
C ARG A 8 -11.06 15.31 -7.70
N ASP A 9 -11.65 14.19 -8.11
CA ASP A 9 -11.94 13.05 -7.24
C ASP A 9 -10.68 12.24 -6.93
N MET A 10 -9.79 12.03 -7.90
CA MET A 10 -8.47 11.44 -7.62
C MET A 10 -7.64 12.30 -6.66
N LEU A 11 -7.63 13.63 -6.83
CA LEU A 11 -6.96 14.54 -5.90
C LEU A 11 -7.53 14.48 -4.47
N ARG A 12 -8.77 14.05 -4.27
CA ARG A 12 -9.36 13.91 -2.93
C ARG A 12 -8.93 12.64 -2.21
N HIS A 13 -8.61 11.59 -2.95
CA HIS A 13 -8.38 10.25 -2.42
C HIS A 13 -6.94 9.77 -2.56
N ASN A 14 -6.11 10.45 -3.37
CA ASN A 14 -4.70 10.09 -3.54
C ASN A 14 -3.90 10.45 -2.29
N VAL A 15 -3.09 9.51 -1.82
CA VAL A 15 -2.25 9.67 -0.62
C VAL A 15 -1.27 10.83 -0.75
N PHE A 16 -0.82 11.13 -1.99
CA PHE A 16 0.12 12.21 -2.30
C PHE A 16 -0.54 13.56 -2.61
N THR A 17 -1.83 13.70 -2.36
CA THR A 17 -2.55 14.98 -2.53
C THR A 17 -1.84 16.18 -1.88
N PRO A 18 -1.24 16.07 -0.67
CA PRO A 18 -0.50 17.18 -0.08
C PRO A 18 0.65 17.66 -0.98
N ILE A 19 1.39 16.75 -1.61
CA ILE A 19 2.47 17.07 -2.54
C ILE A 19 1.91 17.68 -3.82
N LEU A 20 0.91 17.02 -4.44
CA LEU A 20 0.33 17.43 -5.71
C LEU A 20 -0.25 18.87 -5.66
N ARG A 21 -0.81 19.28 -4.53
CA ARG A 21 -1.37 20.63 -4.34
C ARG A 21 -0.33 21.74 -4.32
N THR A 22 0.93 21.43 -4.01
CA THR A 22 2.02 22.42 -3.97
C THR A 22 2.67 22.62 -5.33
N LEU A 23 2.38 21.76 -6.32
CA LEU A 23 3.03 21.77 -7.60
C LEU A 23 2.46 22.86 -8.53
N PRO A 24 3.31 23.56 -9.32
CA PRO A 24 2.87 24.40 -10.41
C PRO A 24 2.04 23.65 -11.44
N GLY A 25 1.15 24.36 -12.12
CA GLY A 25 0.18 23.74 -13.04
C GLY A 25 0.81 22.98 -14.21
N ASP A 26 1.96 23.44 -14.72
CA ASP A 26 2.74 22.76 -15.77
C ASP A 26 3.34 21.45 -15.29
N ARG A 27 3.85 21.41 -14.05
CA ARG A 27 4.35 20.18 -13.43
C ARG A 27 3.23 19.19 -13.19
N LEU A 28 2.10 19.64 -12.67
CA LEU A 28 0.93 18.80 -12.47
C LEU A 28 0.44 18.18 -13.79
N LYS A 29 0.50 18.94 -14.90
CA LYS A 29 0.18 18.43 -16.23
C LYS A 29 1.15 17.33 -16.69
N ARG A 30 2.46 17.50 -16.49
CA ARG A 30 3.47 16.47 -16.83
C ARG A 30 3.26 15.18 -16.01
N ILE A 31 2.91 15.30 -14.74
CA ILE A 31 2.60 14.14 -13.90
C ILE A 31 1.34 13.44 -14.42
N ASP A 32 0.27 14.16 -14.74
CA ASP A 32 -0.95 13.60 -15.31
C ASP A 32 -0.68 12.84 -16.63
N GLU A 33 0.13 13.40 -17.50
CA GLU A 33 0.56 12.76 -18.76
C GLU A 33 1.40 11.49 -18.50
N SER A 34 2.29 11.54 -17.51
CA SER A 34 3.10 10.38 -17.10
C SER A 34 2.25 9.27 -16.52
N VAL A 35 1.28 9.59 -15.66
CA VAL A 35 0.34 8.61 -15.09
C VAL A 35 -0.48 7.92 -16.20
N ARG A 36 -0.98 8.70 -17.19
CA ARG A 36 -1.71 8.14 -18.34
C ARG A 36 -0.86 7.13 -19.10
N ARG A 37 0.38 7.49 -19.40
CA ARG A 37 1.32 6.63 -20.12
C ARG A 37 1.59 5.35 -19.33
N LEU A 38 1.87 5.45 -18.04
CA LEU A 38 2.08 4.28 -17.19
C LEU A 38 0.88 3.32 -17.17
N ILE A 39 -0.34 3.84 -17.22
CA ILE A 39 -1.56 3.04 -17.29
C ILE A 39 -1.68 2.34 -18.64
N GLU A 40 -1.33 3.02 -19.73
CA GLU A 40 -1.36 2.45 -21.09
C GLU A 40 -0.28 1.38 -21.27
N GLU A 41 0.90 1.58 -20.71
CA GLU A 41 2.02 0.63 -20.74
C GLU A 41 1.79 -0.61 -19.86
N ASN A 42 0.82 -0.57 -18.91
CA ASN A 42 0.52 -1.67 -18.00
C ASN A 42 -0.95 -2.14 -18.08
N PRO A 43 -1.46 -2.53 -19.26
CA PRO A 43 -2.88 -2.87 -19.47
C PRO A 43 -3.34 -4.10 -18.67
N GLY A 44 -2.46 -5.06 -18.40
CA GLY A 44 -2.78 -6.27 -17.64
C GLY A 44 -3.17 -6.02 -16.19
N GLN A 45 -2.81 -4.90 -15.63
CA GLN A 45 -3.20 -4.49 -14.27
C GLN A 45 -4.67 -4.03 -14.22
N ARG A 46 -5.23 -3.55 -15.33
CA ARG A 46 -6.64 -3.16 -15.45
C ARG A 46 -7.57 -4.34 -15.74
N ALA A 47 -7.13 -5.26 -16.57
CA ALA A 47 -7.95 -6.39 -17.07
C ALA A 47 -8.34 -7.38 -15.96
N ASN A 48 -7.52 -7.47 -14.88
CA ASN A 48 -7.75 -8.41 -13.78
C ASN A 48 -8.61 -7.85 -12.64
N LEU A 49 -9.12 -6.61 -12.77
CA LEU A 49 -9.98 -5.98 -11.79
C LEU A 49 -11.44 -6.26 -12.17
N SER A 50 -12.02 -7.33 -11.63
CA SER A 50 -13.46 -7.56 -11.68
C SER A 50 -14.21 -6.48 -10.88
N ALA A 51 -15.42 -6.09 -11.34
CA ALA A 51 -16.27 -5.16 -10.61
C ALA A 51 -16.57 -5.65 -9.18
N GLY A 52 -16.58 -4.74 -8.19
CA GLY A 52 -16.88 -5.07 -6.79
C GLY A 52 -16.03 -4.25 -5.79
N PRO A 53 -16.18 -4.47 -4.49
CA PRO A 53 -15.40 -3.77 -3.46
C PRO A 53 -13.89 -3.89 -3.64
N ALA A 54 -13.41 -5.07 -4.11
CA ALA A 54 -12.00 -5.29 -4.43
C ALA A 54 -11.53 -4.42 -5.60
N TYR A 55 -12.39 -4.17 -6.60
CA TYR A 55 -12.09 -3.25 -7.71
C TYR A 55 -11.83 -1.84 -7.20
N PHE A 56 -12.69 -1.34 -6.31
CA PHE A 56 -12.58 0.01 -5.78
C PHE A 56 -11.27 0.20 -5.01
N LEU A 57 -10.96 -0.74 -4.10
CA LEU A 57 -9.72 -0.72 -3.34
C LEU A 57 -8.48 -0.76 -4.25
N MET A 58 -8.45 -1.68 -5.22
CA MET A 58 -7.33 -1.79 -6.17
C MET A 58 -7.20 -0.58 -7.08
N HIS A 59 -8.31 0.05 -7.46
CA HIS A 59 -8.28 1.27 -8.28
C HIS A 59 -7.59 2.44 -7.56
N TYR A 60 -7.88 2.65 -6.27
CA TYR A 60 -7.21 3.67 -5.46
C TYR A 60 -5.75 3.33 -5.22
N LEU A 61 -5.44 2.10 -4.85
CA LEU A 61 -4.07 1.63 -4.66
C LEU A 61 -3.22 1.81 -5.93
N MET A 62 -3.75 1.46 -7.10
CA MET A 62 -3.06 1.66 -8.37
C MET A 62 -2.87 3.16 -8.71
N SER A 63 -3.84 4.00 -8.38
CA SER A 63 -3.72 5.45 -8.53
C SER A 63 -2.55 6.02 -7.75
N ASP A 64 -2.41 5.63 -6.48
CA ASP A 64 -1.31 6.08 -5.63
C ASP A 64 0.04 5.60 -6.17
N LEU A 65 0.10 4.37 -6.65
CA LEU A 65 1.29 3.74 -7.20
C LEU A 65 1.79 4.46 -8.45
N TYR A 66 0.92 4.67 -9.44
CA TYR A 66 1.27 5.39 -10.67
C TYR A 66 1.62 6.85 -10.40
N THR A 67 0.94 7.49 -9.45
CA THR A 67 1.25 8.84 -9.02
C THR A 67 2.65 8.92 -8.40
N ALA A 68 3.02 7.95 -7.54
CA ALA A 68 4.34 7.87 -6.94
C ALA A 68 5.44 7.73 -8.00
N ILE A 69 5.25 6.80 -8.95
CA ILE A 69 6.19 6.58 -10.05
C ILE A 69 6.34 7.86 -10.90
N ALA A 70 5.23 8.49 -11.27
CA ALA A 70 5.23 9.70 -12.08
C ALA A 70 5.91 10.87 -11.35
N LEU A 71 5.60 11.09 -10.07
CA LEU A 71 6.26 12.08 -9.23
C LEU A 71 7.77 11.85 -9.18
N TYR A 72 8.20 10.61 -8.91
CA TYR A 72 9.61 10.28 -8.76
C TYR A 72 10.40 10.43 -10.07
N ARG A 73 9.87 9.90 -11.18
CA ARG A 73 10.54 9.89 -12.48
C ARG A 73 10.63 11.26 -13.16
N THR A 74 9.76 12.19 -12.81
CA THR A 74 9.80 13.57 -13.36
C THR A 74 10.80 14.47 -12.66
N GLU A 75 11.45 14.00 -11.60
CA GLU A 75 12.39 14.80 -10.80
C GLU A 75 13.86 14.42 -11.06
N THR A 76 14.73 15.39 -10.84
CA THR A 76 16.19 15.16 -10.85
C THR A 76 16.64 14.39 -9.59
N PRO A 77 17.78 13.67 -9.64
CA PRO A 77 18.25 12.87 -8.49
C PRO A 77 18.38 13.65 -7.17
N GLY A 78 18.75 14.93 -7.23
CA GLY A 78 18.87 15.78 -6.05
C GLY A 78 17.52 16.10 -5.40
N VAL A 79 16.47 16.23 -6.21
CA VAL A 79 15.10 16.48 -5.77
C VAL A 79 14.42 15.18 -5.33
N GLN A 80 14.69 14.07 -6.01
CA GLN A 80 14.14 12.75 -5.70
C GLN A 80 14.34 12.37 -4.22
N ARG A 81 15.52 12.62 -3.65
CA ARG A 81 15.83 12.31 -2.26
C ARG A 81 14.92 13.05 -1.25
N LYS A 82 14.67 14.33 -1.51
CA LYS A 82 13.72 15.12 -0.70
C LYS A 82 12.29 14.66 -0.89
N LEU A 83 11.93 14.34 -2.13
CA LEU A 83 10.61 13.85 -2.49
C LEU A 83 10.29 12.52 -1.81
N LEU A 84 11.23 11.57 -1.73
CA LEU A 84 11.06 10.31 -1.00
C LEU A 84 10.69 10.54 0.46
N ALA A 85 11.34 11.47 1.15
CA ALA A 85 11.00 11.81 2.53
C ALA A 85 9.61 12.46 2.67
N GLU A 86 9.18 13.24 1.68
CA GLU A 86 7.82 13.81 1.67
C GLU A 86 6.76 12.75 1.38
N MET A 87 7.05 11.83 0.46
CA MET A 87 6.18 10.70 0.15
C MET A 87 6.03 9.78 1.35
N ASP A 88 7.12 9.47 2.05
CA ASP A 88 7.09 8.67 3.28
C ASP A 88 6.20 9.31 4.35
N ARG A 89 6.31 10.63 4.55
CA ARG A 89 5.40 11.36 5.47
C ARG A 89 3.93 11.21 5.07
N CYS A 90 3.60 11.27 3.79
CA CYS A 90 2.24 11.06 3.30
C CYS A 90 1.75 9.63 3.60
N ILE A 91 2.58 8.63 3.36
CA ILE A 91 2.30 7.22 3.63
C ILE A 91 2.11 6.98 5.13
N VAL A 92 3.00 7.49 5.97
CA VAL A 92 2.90 7.40 7.44
C VAL A 92 1.60 8.04 7.94
N GLU A 93 1.21 9.19 7.42
CA GLU A 93 -0.04 9.83 7.81
C GLU A 93 -1.28 9.02 7.39
N ALA A 94 -1.24 8.42 6.20
CA ALA A 94 -2.28 7.51 5.75
C ALA A 94 -2.34 6.25 6.64
N GLY A 95 -1.19 5.66 6.96
CA GLY A 95 -1.08 4.53 7.89
C GLY A 95 -1.63 4.85 9.28
N ARG A 96 -1.33 6.04 9.83
CA ARG A 96 -1.89 6.50 11.11
C ARG A 96 -3.42 6.62 11.09
N LYS A 97 -4.00 7.08 9.97
CA LYS A 97 -5.46 7.14 9.82
C LYS A 97 -6.07 5.75 9.79
N ALA A 98 -5.46 4.83 9.05
CA ALA A 98 -5.87 3.43 9.01
C ALA A 98 -5.72 2.77 10.39
N ASN A 99 -4.61 2.99 11.09
CA ASN A 99 -4.36 2.50 12.44
C ASN A 99 -5.46 2.94 13.43
N LYS A 100 -5.84 4.24 13.42
CA LYS A 100 -6.93 4.73 14.29
C LYS A 100 -8.24 3.98 14.04
N MET A 101 -8.54 3.63 12.78
CA MET A 101 -9.70 2.84 12.44
C MET A 101 -9.57 1.41 12.96
N MET A 102 -8.41 0.78 12.75
CA MET A 102 -8.12 -0.57 13.23
C MET A 102 -8.15 -0.66 14.75
N CYS A 103 -7.63 0.33 15.47
CA CYS A 103 -7.73 0.40 16.94
C CYS A 103 -9.18 0.39 17.41
N ARG A 104 -10.08 1.13 16.72
CA ARG A 104 -11.51 1.10 17.05
C ARG A 104 -12.12 -0.28 16.81
N VAL A 105 -11.78 -0.94 15.72
CA VAL A 105 -12.23 -2.31 15.42
C VAL A 105 -11.72 -3.27 16.48
N MET A 106 -10.44 -3.18 16.85
CA MET A 106 -9.81 -4.08 17.82
C MET A 106 -10.31 -3.87 19.26
N ALA A 107 -10.89 -2.73 19.56
CA ALA A 107 -11.50 -2.46 20.88
C ALA A 107 -12.82 -3.23 21.12
N PHE A 108 -13.48 -3.78 20.08
CA PHE A 108 -14.72 -4.52 20.24
C PHE A 108 -14.48 -5.93 20.80
N PRO A 109 -15.35 -6.41 21.71
CA PRO A 109 -15.31 -7.80 22.19
C PRO A 109 -15.36 -8.79 21.01
N GLY A 110 -14.43 -9.74 20.99
CA GLY A 110 -14.35 -10.74 19.92
C GLY A 110 -13.66 -10.31 18.63
N ALA A 111 -13.20 -9.06 18.53
CA ALA A 111 -12.52 -8.52 17.35
C ALA A 111 -11.32 -9.39 16.91
N PHE A 112 -10.48 -9.84 17.84
CA PHE A 112 -9.37 -10.73 17.53
C PHE A 112 -9.83 -12.01 16.79
N ARG A 113 -10.94 -12.63 17.24
CA ARG A 113 -11.46 -13.84 16.61
C ARG A 113 -11.94 -13.57 15.18
N ALA A 114 -12.61 -12.43 14.96
CA ALA A 114 -13.09 -12.02 13.64
C ALA A 114 -11.92 -11.68 12.71
N VAL A 115 -10.96 -10.85 13.15
CA VAL A 115 -9.78 -10.44 12.37
C VAL A 115 -8.93 -11.66 12.01
N ARG A 116 -8.67 -12.56 12.96
CA ARG A 116 -7.95 -13.81 12.71
C ARG A 116 -8.60 -14.67 11.63
N ALA A 117 -9.92 -14.73 11.59
CA ALA A 117 -10.65 -15.53 10.60
C ALA A 117 -10.72 -14.85 9.23
N LEU A 118 -10.86 -13.53 9.19
CA LEU A 118 -11.15 -12.78 7.96
C LEU A 118 -9.90 -12.30 7.24
N VAL A 119 -8.92 -11.73 7.95
CA VAL A 119 -7.79 -11.05 7.32
C VAL A 119 -7.00 -11.97 6.38
N PRO A 120 -6.58 -13.20 6.74
CA PRO A 120 -5.86 -14.06 5.81
C PRO A 120 -6.68 -14.42 4.56
N ARG A 121 -8.01 -14.55 4.69
CA ARG A 121 -8.92 -14.85 3.58
C ARG A 121 -9.06 -13.65 2.65
N VAL A 122 -9.25 -12.46 3.20
CA VAL A 122 -9.35 -11.20 2.44
C VAL A 122 -8.05 -10.95 1.68
N MET A 123 -6.90 -11.13 2.31
CA MET A 123 -5.60 -10.99 1.66
C MET A 123 -5.42 -12.00 0.53
N ALA A 124 -5.85 -13.25 0.71
CA ALA A 124 -5.81 -14.29 -0.32
C ALA A 124 -6.74 -14.01 -1.52
N MET A 125 -7.75 -13.15 -1.40
CA MET A 125 -8.57 -12.69 -2.54
C MET A 125 -7.78 -11.86 -3.57
N GLY A 126 -6.60 -11.38 -3.20
CA GLY A 126 -5.64 -10.72 -4.11
C GLY A 126 -4.87 -11.69 -5.01
N ASN A 127 -4.94 -13.00 -4.75
CA ASN A 127 -4.23 -14.02 -5.54
C ASN A 127 -4.70 -14.00 -7.00
N GLY A 128 -3.74 -14.09 -7.93
CA GLY A 128 -4.00 -13.98 -9.36
C GLY A 128 -4.29 -12.56 -9.86
N LYS A 129 -4.31 -11.55 -8.97
CA LYS A 129 -4.51 -10.13 -9.29
C LYS A 129 -3.25 -9.29 -9.09
N GLY A 130 -2.09 -9.92 -9.17
CA GLY A 130 -0.79 -9.32 -8.95
C GLY A 130 -0.21 -9.59 -7.57
N PHE A 131 -0.99 -10.18 -6.67
CA PHE A 131 -0.52 -10.71 -5.39
C PHE A 131 -0.44 -12.24 -5.43
N ALA A 132 0.54 -12.79 -4.70
CA ALA A 132 0.55 -14.19 -4.28
C ALA A 132 0.65 -14.22 -2.76
N VAL A 133 -0.43 -14.59 -2.12
CA VAL A 133 -0.60 -14.60 -0.66
C VAL A 133 -0.87 -16.01 -0.18
N LYS A 134 -0.08 -16.48 0.79
CA LYS A 134 -0.25 -17.76 1.45
C LYS A 134 -0.55 -17.55 2.93
N PRO A 135 -1.70 -17.97 3.44
CA PRO A 135 -1.97 -17.99 4.87
C PRO A 135 -0.95 -18.85 5.62
N VAL A 136 -0.57 -18.41 6.81
CA VAL A 136 0.36 -19.14 7.71
C VAL A 136 -0.38 -19.44 9.00
N ASP A 137 -0.31 -20.71 9.43
CA ASP A 137 -0.85 -21.10 10.72
C ASP A 137 0.07 -20.58 11.86
N CYS A 138 -0.47 -19.74 12.69
CA CYS A 138 0.19 -19.18 13.87
C CYS A 138 -0.44 -19.69 15.18
N GLY A 139 -1.20 -20.78 15.11
CA GLY A 139 -1.91 -21.38 16.23
C GLY A 139 -3.14 -20.57 16.66
N LYS A 140 -3.73 -20.96 17.80
CA LYS A 140 -5.00 -20.37 18.29
C LYS A 140 -4.89 -18.89 18.70
N ASN A 141 -3.68 -18.45 19.04
CA ASN A 141 -3.40 -17.09 19.51
C ASN A 141 -2.75 -16.20 18.45
N GLY A 142 -2.75 -16.61 17.18
CA GLY A 142 -2.16 -15.83 16.10
C GLY A 142 -2.80 -16.07 14.74
N PHE A 143 -2.40 -15.27 13.79
CA PHE A 143 -2.64 -15.47 12.37
C PHE A 143 -1.51 -14.80 11.57
N GLY A 144 -1.33 -15.22 10.36
CA GLY A 144 -0.33 -14.62 9.50
C GLY A 144 -0.53 -14.99 8.05
N PHE A 145 0.25 -14.37 7.20
CA PHE A 145 0.34 -14.70 5.79
C PHE A 145 1.71 -14.28 5.25
N ASP A 146 2.16 -14.97 4.23
CA ASP A 146 3.32 -14.63 3.44
C ASP A 146 2.87 -14.06 2.10
N VAL A 147 3.45 -12.94 1.69
CA VAL A 147 3.27 -12.36 0.36
C VAL A 147 4.54 -12.62 -0.44
N THR A 148 4.43 -13.46 -1.48
CA THR A 148 5.56 -13.84 -2.35
C THR A 148 5.55 -13.11 -3.69
N GLU A 149 4.41 -12.49 -4.08
CA GLU A 149 4.32 -11.55 -5.18
C GLU A 149 3.53 -10.33 -4.75
N CYS A 150 4.05 -9.15 -5.09
CA CYS A 150 3.46 -7.86 -4.74
C CYS A 150 3.50 -6.94 -5.96
N PRO A 151 2.38 -6.35 -6.39
CA PRO A 151 2.35 -5.45 -7.54
C PRO A 151 3.17 -4.17 -7.29
N TYR A 152 3.26 -3.71 -6.04
CA TYR A 152 4.11 -2.57 -5.68
C TYR A 152 5.58 -2.86 -6.00
N HIS A 153 6.12 -3.95 -5.45
CA HIS A 153 7.49 -4.38 -5.69
C HIS A 153 7.79 -4.51 -7.20
N ARG A 154 6.91 -5.22 -7.94
CA ARG A 154 7.09 -5.43 -9.36
C ARG A 154 7.05 -4.13 -10.17
N LEU A 155 6.05 -3.27 -9.94
CA LEU A 155 5.88 -2.04 -10.71
C LEU A 155 7.00 -1.03 -10.44
N PHE A 156 7.45 -0.91 -9.21
CA PHE A 156 8.58 -0.05 -8.89
C PHE A 156 9.86 -0.55 -9.56
N ALA A 157 10.13 -1.86 -9.53
CA ALA A 157 11.30 -2.45 -10.17
C ALA A 157 11.32 -2.23 -11.69
N VAL A 158 10.22 -2.56 -12.39
CA VAL A 158 10.16 -2.41 -13.87
C VAL A 158 10.16 -0.96 -14.32
N ASN A 159 9.79 -0.02 -13.45
CA ASN A 159 9.82 1.42 -13.72
C ASN A 159 11.12 2.10 -13.25
N GLY A 160 12.12 1.35 -12.77
CA GLY A 160 13.42 1.86 -12.35
C GLY A 160 13.37 2.77 -11.13
N CYS A 161 12.43 2.53 -10.21
CA CYS A 161 12.27 3.29 -8.96
C CYS A 161 12.04 2.37 -7.74
N PRO A 162 12.93 1.35 -7.52
CA PRO A 162 12.76 0.39 -6.42
C PRO A 162 12.77 1.06 -5.04
N GLU A 163 13.34 2.26 -4.92
CA GLU A 163 13.42 3.05 -3.68
C GLU A 163 12.03 3.44 -3.13
N LEU A 164 11.01 3.45 -3.99
CA LEU A 164 9.63 3.69 -3.57
C LEU A 164 9.04 2.51 -2.76
N GLY A 165 9.53 1.30 -2.99
CA GLY A 165 9.00 0.10 -2.37
C GLY A 165 8.98 0.14 -0.84
N PRO A 166 10.12 0.38 -0.17
CA PRO A 166 10.18 0.47 1.30
C PRO A 166 9.21 1.51 1.87
N ILE A 167 8.99 2.64 1.19
CA ILE A 167 8.07 3.70 1.61
C ILE A 167 6.63 3.14 1.70
N PHE A 168 6.18 2.42 0.67
CA PHE A 168 4.86 1.80 0.69
C PHE A 168 4.74 0.66 1.71
N CYS A 169 5.82 -0.09 1.95
CA CYS A 169 5.86 -1.10 2.99
C CYS A 169 5.75 -0.51 4.40
N HIS A 170 6.20 0.74 4.61
CA HIS A 170 6.10 1.44 5.88
C HIS A 170 4.64 1.67 6.31
N PHE A 171 3.70 1.81 5.34
CA PHE A 171 2.27 1.88 5.64
C PHE A 171 1.80 0.72 6.54
N ASP A 172 2.17 -0.52 6.20
CA ASP A 172 1.74 -1.72 6.94
C ASP A 172 2.24 -1.70 8.40
N GLU A 173 3.46 -1.20 8.61
CA GLU A 173 4.06 -1.09 9.95
C GLU A 173 3.31 -0.07 10.80
N VAL A 174 3.03 1.10 10.21
CA VAL A 174 2.30 2.17 10.89
C VAL A 174 0.84 1.79 11.14
N GLU A 175 0.17 1.16 10.17
CA GLU A 175 -1.22 0.69 10.31
C GLU A 175 -1.36 -0.35 11.42
N SER A 176 -0.37 -1.24 11.52
CA SER A 176 -0.38 -2.37 12.45
C SER A 176 0.27 -2.07 13.80
N ALA A 177 0.78 -0.86 14.02
CA ALA A 177 1.45 -0.49 15.27
C ALA A 177 0.44 -0.38 16.43
N ASP A 178 0.83 -0.90 17.60
CA ASP A 178 0.13 -0.71 18.87
C ASP A 178 -1.39 -0.99 18.84
N LEU A 179 -1.82 -1.97 18.05
CA LEU A 179 -3.22 -2.36 17.97
C LEU A 179 -3.66 -3.00 19.29
N PRO A 180 -4.83 -2.60 19.88
CA PRO A 180 -5.31 -3.14 21.14
C PRO A 180 -5.41 -4.68 21.12
N GLY A 181 -4.67 -5.35 22.02
CA GLY A 181 -4.66 -6.79 22.17
C GLY A 181 -4.05 -7.57 21.00
N LEU A 182 -3.28 -6.91 20.13
CA LEU A 182 -2.65 -7.53 18.97
C LEU A 182 -1.23 -7.01 18.77
N ARG A 183 -0.27 -7.90 18.70
CA ARG A 183 1.14 -7.58 18.35
C ARG A 183 1.39 -7.95 16.89
N PHE A 184 1.96 -7.02 16.15
CA PHE A 184 2.45 -7.22 14.79
C PHE A 184 3.96 -7.43 14.76
N LYS A 185 4.42 -8.40 13.95
CA LYS A 185 5.83 -8.62 13.63
C LYS A 185 5.98 -8.89 12.14
N ARG A 186 6.99 -8.28 11.53
CA ARG A 186 7.45 -8.56 10.17
C ARG A 186 8.99 -8.47 10.15
N HIS A 187 9.67 -9.49 9.64
CA HIS A 187 11.14 -9.52 9.61
C HIS A 187 11.68 -8.96 8.31
N GLY A 188 10.91 -9.04 7.23
CA GLY A 188 11.34 -8.52 5.95
C GLY A 188 10.23 -8.33 4.93
N THR A 189 10.57 -7.67 3.84
CA THR A 189 9.68 -7.44 2.71
C THR A 189 10.37 -7.75 1.39
N LEU A 190 9.59 -8.00 0.34
CA LEU A 190 10.10 -8.11 -1.03
C LEU A 190 10.87 -6.84 -1.43
N CYS A 191 10.42 -5.68 -1.00
CA CYS A 191 11.05 -4.39 -1.31
C CYS A 191 12.37 -4.14 -0.57
N THR A 192 12.67 -4.91 0.48
CA THR A 192 13.95 -4.85 1.21
C THR A 192 14.87 -6.04 0.91
N GLY A 193 14.58 -6.76 -0.17
CA GLY A 193 15.42 -7.86 -0.67
C GLY A 193 15.14 -9.23 -0.02
N HIS A 194 14.08 -9.35 0.79
CA HIS A 194 13.66 -10.64 1.31
C HIS A 194 12.81 -11.40 0.27
N GLY A 195 12.83 -12.72 0.33
CA GLY A 195 12.06 -13.56 -0.62
C GLY A 195 10.53 -13.51 -0.41
N ARG A 196 10.07 -12.82 0.63
CA ARG A 196 8.64 -12.61 0.95
C ARG A 196 8.46 -11.47 1.95
N CYS A 197 7.22 -10.98 2.04
CA CYS A 197 6.79 -10.17 3.17
C CYS A 197 6.10 -11.09 4.17
N ASP A 198 6.64 -11.23 5.38
CA ASP A 198 6.17 -12.17 6.40
C ASP A 198 5.32 -11.46 7.46
N PHE A 199 4.03 -11.38 7.23
CA PHE A 199 3.08 -10.76 8.16
C PHE A 199 2.70 -11.75 9.27
N ARG A 200 2.98 -11.38 10.52
CA ARG A 200 2.65 -12.18 11.71
C ARG A 200 1.94 -11.33 12.75
N TYR A 201 0.79 -11.79 13.16
CA TYR A 201 -0.04 -11.15 14.18
C TYR A 201 -0.27 -12.13 15.32
N ARG A 202 -0.02 -11.70 16.54
CA ARG A 202 -0.23 -12.49 17.75
C ARG A 202 -1.11 -11.73 18.73
N ARG A 203 -1.97 -12.45 19.44
CA ARG A 203 -2.74 -11.89 20.55
C ARG A 203 -1.76 -11.42 21.62
N ASP A 204 -1.93 -10.18 22.06
CA ASP A 204 -1.21 -9.68 23.22
C ASP A 204 -1.86 -10.22 24.49
N THR A 205 -1.17 -11.11 25.19
CA THR A 205 -1.63 -11.71 26.46
C THR A 205 -1.06 -10.97 27.68
N GLY A 206 -0.29 -9.89 27.47
CA GLY A 206 0.36 -9.16 28.56
C GLY A 206 1.56 -9.89 29.18
N GLU A 207 1.87 -11.09 28.73
CA GLU A 207 3.08 -11.82 29.13
C GLU A 207 4.24 -11.40 28.24
N ASN A 208 5.27 -10.80 28.84
CA ASN A 208 6.52 -10.48 28.15
C ASN A 208 7.28 -11.79 27.87
N GLU A 209 7.62 -12.05 26.59
CA GLU A 209 8.63 -13.02 26.22
C GLU A 209 10.04 -12.52 26.57
#